data_6b7254d35a64585b1e07da7fce163c29
#
_entry.id   6b7254d35a64585b1e07da7fce163c29
#
_cell.length_a   1.000
_cell.length_b   1.000
_cell.length_c   1.000
_cell.angle_alpha   90.00
_cell.angle_beta   90.00
_cell.angle_gamma   90.00
#
_symmetry.space_group_name_H-M   'P 1'
#
loop_
_entity.id
_entity.type
_entity.pdbx_description
1 polymer ?
#
loop_
_entity_poly.entity_id
_entity_poly.type
_entity_poly.pdbx_seq_one_letter_code
_entity_poly.pdbx_strand_id
1 'polypeptide(L)' 'MKPESAFWLETKEKLNGFSLIRLESWASAGIPDILGYSDKTGFFTIELKVTSSNKIRFSPHQIAFHYKHPKGSYILVKTL' A
#
# COMPACT_ATOMS: atom_id res chain seq x y z
N MET A 1 -3.92 8.78 16.74
CA MET A 1 -3.25 8.32 15.50
C MET A 1 -4.27 8.19 14.40
N LYS A 2 -3.93 8.64 13.21
CA LYS A 2 -4.83 8.49 12.06
C LYS A 2 -5.01 7.02 11.70
N PRO A 3 -6.20 6.58 11.24
CA PRO A 3 -6.43 5.18 10.91
C PRO A 3 -5.43 4.59 9.92
N GLU A 4 -4.99 5.36 8.93
CA GLU A 4 -4.03 4.89 7.95
C GLU A 4 -2.63 4.67 8.56
N SER A 5 -2.21 5.55 9.47
CA SER A 5 -0.94 5.37 10.20
C SER A 5 -0.98 4.15 11.11
N ALA A 6 -2.12 3.93 11.77
CA ALA A 6 -2.30 2.73 12.59
C ALA A 6 -2.26 1.46 11.73
N PHE A 7 -2.85 1.50 10.55
CA PHE A 7 -2.84 0.37 9.63
C PHE A 7 -1.43 0.08 9.10
N TRP A 8 -0.63 1.11 8.87
CA TRP A 8 0.78 0.93 8.51
C TRP A 8 1.54 0.16 9.57
N LEU A 9 1.39 0.54 10.85
CA LEU A 9 2.06 -0.14 11.95
C LEU A 9 1.60 -1.60 12.09
N GLU A 10 0.32 -1.85 11.94
CA GLU A 10 -0.24 -3.20 11.95
C GLU A 10 0.30 -4.04 10.79
N THR A 11 0.36 -3.48 9.60
CA THR A 11 0.89 -4.15 8.42
C THR A 11 2.36 -4.51 8.59
N LYS A 12 3.15 -3.57 9.09
CA LYS A 12 4.57 -3.76 9.35
C LYS A 12 4.81 -4.90 10.34
N GLU A 13 4.00 -4.98 11.37
CA GLU A 13 4.10 -6.05 12.37
C GLU A 13 3.75 -7.41 11.79
N LYS A 14 2.65 -7.49 11.03
CA LYS A 14 2.18 -8.76 10.46
C LYS A 14 3.06 -9.28 9.32
N LEU A 15 3.72 -8.39 8.60
CA LEU A 15 4.60 -8.76 7.49
C LEU A 15 6.08 -8.65 7.89
N ASN A 16 6.42 -9.08 9.10
CA ASN A 16 7.76 -8.92 9.64
C ASN A 16 8.84 -9.75 8.92
N GLY A 17 8.44 -10.74 8.11
CA GLY A 17 9.36 -11.50 7.27
C GLY A 17 9.77 -10.80 5.98
N PHE A 18 9.22 -9.62 5.72
CA PHE A 18 9.51 -8.83 4.52
C PHE A 18 10.25 -7.56 4.89
N SER A 19 11.08 -7.06 3.98
CA SER A 19 11.61 -5.72 4.11
C SER A 19 10.55 -4.73 3.63
N LEU A 20 10.08 -3.85 4.50
CA LEU A 20 9.04 -2.87 4.17
C LEU A 20 9.56 -1.46 4.38
N ILE A 21 9.39 -0.62 3.38
CA ILE A 21 9.74 0.80 3.43
C ILE A 21 8.48 1.60 3.16
N ARG A 22 8.14 2.50 4.09
CA ARG A 22 7.02 3.41 3.86
C ARG A 22 7.47 4.52 2.92
N LEU A 23 6.77 4.63 1.79
CA LEU A 23 7.05 5.66 0.82
C LEU A 23 6.28 6.92 1.20
N GLU A 24 6.98 8.04 1.29
CA GLU A 24 6.38 9.35 1.49
C GLU A 24 6.58 10.15 0.22
N SER A 25 5.63 10.06 -0.69
CA SER A 25 5.74 10.70 -1.99
C SER A 25 4.71 11.81 -2.14
N TRP A 26 5.01 12.96 -1.53
CA TRP A 26 4.22 14.17 -1.74
C TRP A 26 4.52 14.82 -3.09
N ALA A 27 5.59 14.40 -3.77
CA ALA A 27 6.02 14.98 -5.04
C ALA A 27 5.46 14.25 -6.27
N SER A 28 4.95 13.02 -6.10
CA SER A 28 4.41 12.22 -7.23
C SER A 28 3.09 11.59 -6.83
N ALA A 29 2.03 11.97 -7.51
CA ALA A 29 0.71 11.42 -7.26
C ALA A 29 0.63 9.95 -7.68
N GLY A 30 -0.09 9.14 -6.92
CA GLY A 30 -0.36 7.75 -7.25
C GLY A 30 0.71 6.76 -6.84
N ILE A 31 1.80 7.20 -6.21
CA ILE A 31 2.82 6.30 -5.67
C ILE A 31 2.22 5.51 -4.50
N PRO A 32 2.37 4.17 -4.47
CA PRO A 32 1.88 3.37 -3.35
C PRO A 32 2.54 3.72 -2.02
N ASP A 33 1.88 3.33 -0.93
CA ASP A 33 2.34 3.68 0.43
C ASP A 33 3.58 2.91 0.86
N ILE A 34 3.77 1.69 0.35
CA ILE A 34 4.82 0.78 0.82
C ILE A 34 5.57 0.18 -0.35
N LEU A 35 6.89 0.14 -0.25
CA LEU A 35 7.75 -0.70 -1.07
C LEU A 35 8.21 -1.88 -0.22
N GLY A 36 7.94 -3.09 -0.69
CA GLY A 36 8.33 -4.31 0.00
C GLY A 36 9.32 -5.13 -0.81
N TYR A 37 10.04 -5.99 -0.12
CA TYR A 37 10.98 -6.90 -0.77
C TYR A 37 11.15 -8.17 0.07
N SER A 38 11.29 -9.29 -0.61
CA SER A 38 11.86 -10.52 -0.05
C SER A 38 12.56 -11.27 -1.17
N ASP A 39 13.47 -12.17 -0.80
CA ASP A 39 14.19 -12.98 -1.79
C ASP A 39 13.24 -13.87 -2.61
N LYS A 40 12.11 -14.25 -2.01
CA LYS A 40 11.14 -15.10 -2.69
C LYS A 40 10.25 -14.34 -3.66
N THR A 41 9.90 -13.11 -3.31
CA THR A 41 8.93 -12.32 -4.08
C THR A 41 9.56 -11.33 -5.02
N GLY A 42 10.81 -10.88 -4.74
CA GLY A 42 11.35 -9.67 -5.33
C GLY A 42 10.65 -8.44 -4.78
N PHE A 43 10.74 -7.33 -5.49
CA PHE A 43 10.08 -6.09 -5.09
C PHE A 43 8.57 -6.14 -5.37
N PHE A 44 7.83 -5.55 -4.47
CA PHE A 44 6.38 -5.36 -4.61
C PHE A 44 5.97 -4.06 -3.95
N THR A 45 4.77 -3.59 -4.27
CA THR A 45 4.22 -2.39 -3.65
C THR A 45 2.87 -2.69 -3.02
N ILE A 46 2.55 -1.95 -1.97
CA ILE A 46 1.23 -2.05 -1.31
C ILE A 46 0.65 -0.65 -1.17
N GLU A 47 -0.58 -0.49 -1.63
CA GLU A 47 -1.40 0.68 -1.37
C GLU A 47 -2.30 0.36 -0.18
N LEU A 48 -2.26 1.17 0.87
CA LEU A 48 -3.10 0.99 2.05
C LEU A 48 -4.40 1.78 1.91
N LYS A 49 -5.52 1.13 2.13
CA LYS A 49 -6.83 1.76 2.14
C LYS A 49 -7.57 1.41 3.42
N VAL A 50 -8.14 2.41 4.05
CA VAL A 50 -8.99 2.25 5.23
C VAL A 50 -10.38 2.77 4.88
N THR A 51 -11.41 2.00 5.18
CA THR A 51 -12.79 2.42 4.92
C THR A 51 -13.70 1.99 6.06
N SER A 52 -14.71 2.81 6.34
CA SER A 52 -15.81 2.46 7.27
C SER A 52 -17.05 2.00 6.53
N SER A 53 -16.98 1.88 5.21
CA SER A 53 -18.06 1.40 4.36
C SER A 53 -17.56 0.27 3.49
N ASN A 54 -18.36 -0.22 2.56
CA ASN A 54 -17.94 -1.21 1.59
C ASN A 54 -17.48 -0.60 0.26
N LYS A 55 -17.15 0.70 0.28
CA LYS A 55 -16.65 1.43 -0.89
C LYS A 55 -15.20 1.84 -0.66
N ILE A 56 -14.36 1.65 -1.68
CA ILE A 56 -12.98 2.05 -1.68
C ILE A 56 -12.79 3.07 -2.79
N ARG A 57 -12.11 4.17 -2.47
CA ARG A 57 -11.85 5.23 -3.44
C ARG A 57 -10.40 5.22 -3.89
N PHE A 58 -10.21 5.36 -5.19
CA PHE A 58 -8.89 5.50 -5.78
C PHE A 58 -8.83 6.79 -6.58
N SER A 59 -7.71 7.49 -6.49
CA SER A 59 -7.44 8.61 -7.40
C SER A 59 -7.14 8.07 -8.81
N PRO A 60 -7.31 8.87 -9.86
CA PRO A 60 -6.91 8.45 -11.20
C PRO A 60 -5.44 8.06 -11.29
N HIS A 61 -4.57 8.71 -10.53
CA HIS A 61 -3.14 8.39 -10.51
C HIS A 61 -2.86 7.03 -9.88
N GLN A 62 -3.60 6.66 -8.83
CA GLN A 62 -3.50 5.33 -8.22
C GLN A 62 -3.96 4.24 -9.19
N ILE A 63 -5.05 4.48 -9.89
CA ILE A 63 -5.54 3.54 -10.91
C ILE A 63 -4.51 3.38 -12.02
N ALA A 64 -3.94 4.48 -12.51
CA ALA A 64 -2.92 4.44 -13.55
C ALA A 64 -1.68 3.67 -13.11
N PHE A 65 -1.25 3.84 -11.85
CA PHE A 65 -0.10 3.10 -11.33
C PHE A 65 -0.34 1.60 -11.37
N HIS A 66 -1.48 1.13 -10.86
CA HIS A 66 -1.78 -0.31 -10.84
C HIS A 66 -1.98 -0.87 -12.24
N TYR A 67 -2.53 -0.08 -13.15
CA TYR A 67 -2.69 -0.48 -14.54
C TYR A 67 -1.33 -0.69 -15.22
N LYS A 68 -0.37 0.19 -14.95
CA LYS A 68 0.97 0.10 -15.52
C LYS A 68 1.85 -0.97 -14.86
N HIS A 69 1.53 -1.36 -13.63
CA HIS A 69 2.32 -2.29 -12.84
C HIS A 69 1.43 -3.43 -12.33
N PRO A 70 0.90 -4.28 -13.24
CA PRO A 70 -0.07 -5.30 -12.82
C PRO A 70 0.53 -6.43 -12.01
N LYS A 71 1.85 -6.61 -12.05
CA LYS A 71 2.53 -7.63 -11.27
C LYS A 71 3.25 -6.99 -10.10
N GLY A 72 3.10 -7.59 -8.91
CA GLY A 72 3.79 -7.11 -7.73
C GLY A 72 3.24 -5.80 -7.18
N SER A 73 2.04 -5.38 -7.55
CA SER A 73 1.39 -4.25 -6.91
C SER A 73 0.07 -4.69 -6.28
N TYR A 74 -0.08 -4.41 -5.00
CA TYR A 74 -1.17 -4.90 -4.17
C TYR A 74 -1.90 -3.76 -3.51
N ILE A 75 -3.15 -4.01 -3.18
CA ILE A 75 -3.99 -3.09 -2.43
C ILE A 75 -4.44 -3.83 -1.19
N LEU A 76 -4.13 -3.28 -0.04
CA LEU A 76 -4.51 -3.86 1.24
C LEU A 76 -5.57 -2.97 1.89
N VAL A 77 -6.71 -3.54 2.21
CA VAL A 77 -7.86 -2.80 2.70
C VAL A 77 -8.17 -3.21 4.13
N LYS A 78 -8.37 -2.23 4.98
CA LYS A 78 -8.90 -2.44 6.32
C LYS A 78 -10.28 -1.79 6.43
N THR A 79 -11.25 -2.58 6.86
CA THR A 79 -12.57 -2.07 7.21
C THR A 79 -12.63 -1.78 8.70
N LEU A 80 -13.20 -0.63 9.01
CA LEU A 80 -13.39 -0.19 10.40
C LEU A 80 -14.76 -0.59 10.92
#